data_1a4fa70211c88056a4911816b4e596cb
#
_entry.id   1a4fa70211c88056a4911816b4e596cb
#
_cell.length_a   1.000
_cell.length_b   1.000
_cell.length_c   1.000
_cell.angle_alpha   90.00
_cell.angle_beta   90.00
_cell.angle_gamma   90.00
#
_symmetry.space_group_name_H-M   'P 1'
#
loop_
_entity.id
_entity.type
_entity.pdbx_description
1 polymer ?
#
loop_
_entity_poly.entity_id
_entity_poly.type
_entity_poly.pdbx_seq_one_letter_code
_entity_poly.pdbx_strand_id
1 'polypeptide(L)'
;MARSITDFDSASEFLQKNERALILFKTWIPRDKFIELLYNEGGISMYREDHTPIAFSVGTNPPVKDSWPRINFERGANGINEIRAKEKSDWQTYFLHLDDEVGKESTTMEFTDGVIDAFLKLHAPKSSIFPGNKEIVKWACVSHENQIAGVAAISRWESGEHVVASVAVHSDLRGLGIGAKLMKEVVRVALNEGLKTLCLGVNSDNLSAIALYEKLNWQPLYKFTYVERA
;
A
#
# COMPACT_ATOMS: atom_id res chain seq x y z
N MET A 1 -6.19 -30.84 -1.97
CA MET A 1 -5.14 -30.64 -0.94
C MET A 1 -4.35 -29.41 -1.27
N ALA A 2 -4.04 -28.56 -0.28
CA ALA A 2 -3.14 -27.43 -0.50
C ALA A 2 -1.70 -27.91 -0.69
N ARG A 3 -0.96 -27.23 -1.59
CA ARG A 3 0.48 -27.40 -1.79
C ARG A 3 1.21 -26.20 -1.20
N SER A 4 2.50 -26.34 -0.91
CA SER A 4 3.30 -25.31 -0.23
C SER A 4 4.61 -25.07 -0.97
N ILE A 5 5.05 -23.81 -0.99
CA ILE A 5 6.38 -23.36 -1.42
C ILE A 5 6.95 -22.52 -0.28
N THR A 6 8.15 -22.85 0.19
CA THR A 6 8.81 -22.20 1.34
C THR A 6 10.05 -21.41 0.97
N ASP A 7 10.47 -21.45 -0.29
CA ASP A 7 11.54 -20.64 -0.85
C ASP A 7 10.98 -19.41 -1.56
N PHE A 8 11.52 -18.23 -1.27
CA PHE A 8 11.01 -16.95 -1.79
C PHE A 8 11.15 -16.84 -3.31
N ASP A 9 12.27 -17.30 -3.89
CA ASP A 9 12.50 -17.18 -5.33
C ASP A 9 11.59 -18.14 -6.10
N SER A 10 11.43 -19.37 -5.60
CA SER A 10 10.47 -20.36 -6.12
C SER A 10 9.02 -19.84 -6.03
N ALA A 11 8.65 -19.17 -4.94
CA ALA A 11 7.33 -18.53 -4.82
C ALA A 11 7.16 -17.38 -5.82
N SER A 12 8.18 -16.54 -5.97
CA SER A 12 8.20 -15.45 -6.95
C SER A 12 8.07 -15.98 -8.38
N GLU A 13 8.80 -17.03 -8.74
CA GLU A 13 8.72 -17.69 -10.04
C GLU A 13 7.32 -18.28 -10.28
N PHE A 14 6.76 -18.97 -9.29
CA PHE A 14 5.40 -19.53 -9.36
C PHE A 14 4.36 -18.43 -9.67
N LEU A 15 4.53 -17.23 -9.07
CA LEU A 15 3.62 -16.10 -9.24
C LEU A 15 3.80 -15.33 -10.56
N GLN A 16 4.84 -15.57 -11.36
CA GLN A 16 5.06 -14.86 -12.64
C GLN A 16 3.88 -14.95 -13.61
N LYS A 17 3.09 -16.01 -13.52
CA LYS A 17 1.87 -16.20 -14.32
C LYS A 17 0.67 -15.38 -13.83
N ASN A 18 0.79 -14.74 -12.66
CA ASN A 18 -0.23 -13.89 -12.05
C ASN A 18 0.41 -12.58 -11.59
N GLU A 19 0.52 -11.62 -12.50
CA GLU A 19 1.17 -10.33 -12.26
C GLU A 19 0.65 -9.62 -11.02
N ARG A 20 -0.67 -9.59 -10.80
CA ARG A 20 -1.27 -8.94 -9.63
C ARG A 20 -0.82 -9.59 -8.33
N ALA A 21 -0.81 -10.92 -8.28
CA ALA A 21 -0.35 -11.65 -7.09
C ALA A 21 1.15 -11.48 -6.88
N LEU A 22 1.95 -11.40 -7.96
CA LEU A 22 3.37 -11.13 -7.90
C LEU A 22 3.67 -9.73 -7.35
N ILE A 23 2.95 -8.70 -7.82
CA ILE A 23 3.08 -7.33 -7.30
C ILE A 23 2.70 -7.30 -5.81
N LEU A 24 1.59 -7.92 -5.43
CA LEU A 24 1.18 -8.04 -4.04
C LEU A 24 2.27 -8.70 -3.19
N PHE A 25 2.78 -9.86 -3.64
CA PHE A 25 3.83 -10.61 -2.98
C PHE A 25 5.10 -9.76 -2.77
N LYS A 26 5.60 -9.16 -3.83
CA LYS A 26 6.82 -8.33 -3.78
C LYS A 26 6.65 -7.11 -2.90
N THR A 27 5.44 -6.51 -2.88
CA THR A 27 5.20 -5.29 -2.09
C THR A 27 5.07 -5.58 -0.59
N TRP A 28 4.32 -6.64 -0.23
CA TRP A 28 3.87 -6.83 1.16
C TRP A 28 4.60 -7.94 1.91
N ILE A 29 5.42 -8.75 1.22
CA ILE A 29 6.16 -9.87 1.81
C ILE A 29 7.67 -9.63 1.69
N PRO A 30 8.34 -9.16 2.75
CA PRO A 30 9.81 -9.06 2.78
C PRO A 30 10.44 -10.45 2.63
N ARG A 31 11.52 -10.53 1.85
CA ARG A 31 12.22 -11.80 1.55
C ARG A 31 12.63 -12.55 2.81
N ASP A 32 13.21 -11.84 3.78
CA ASP A 32 13.72 -12.40 5.03
C ASP A 32 12.63 -12.72 6.06
N LYS A 33 11.39 -12.32 5.81
CA LYS A 33 10.20 -12.59 6.64
C LYS A 33 9.25 -13.62 6.00
N PHE A 34 9.47 -13.97 4.74
CA PHE A 34 8.64 -14.94 4.05
C PHE A 34 8.78 -16.32 4.68
N ILE A 35 7.65 -16.95 4.96
CA ILE A 35 7.59 -18.31 5.53
C ILE A 35 7.11 -19.30 4.49
N GLU A 36 5.96 -19.03 3.86
CA GLU A 36 5.37 -19.96 2.91
C GLU A 36 4.35 -19.30 1.99
N LEU A 37 4.19 -19.90 0.82
CA LEU A 37 3.08 -19.70 -0.08
C LEU A 37 2.30 -21.03 -0.15
N LEU A 38 1.02 -20.99 0.23
CA LEU A 38 0.09 -22.08 0.05
C LEU A 38 -0.75 -21.85 -1.20
N TYR A 39 -1.07 -22.90 -1.94
CA TYR A 39 -1.94 -22.81 -3.11
C TYR A 39 -2.79 -24.07 -3.32
N ASN A 40 -3.97 -23.86 -3.91
CA ASN A 40 -4.88 -24.88 -4.37
C ASN A 40 -5.65 -24.36 -5.60
N GLU A 41 -6.67 -25.08 -6.06
CA GLU A 41 -7.53 -24.65 -7.17
C GLU A 41 -8.36 -23.39 -6.84
N GLY A 42 -8.61 -23.13 -5.56
CA GLY A 42 -9.43 -22.00 -5.09
C GLY A 42 -8.66 -20.72 -4.81
N GLY A 43 -7.31 -20.76 -4.76
CA GLY A 43 -6.53 -19.56 -4.51
C GLY A 43 -5.13 -19.80 -3.95
N ILE A 44 -4.53 -18.70 -3.52
CA ILE A 44 -3.16 -18.60 -3.04
C ILE A 44 -3.16 -17.83 -1.72
N SER A 45 -2.33 -18.24 -0.78
CA SER A 45 -2.06 -17.50 0.45
C SER A 45 -0.56 -17.37 0.67
N MET A 46 -0.11 -16.16 0.93
CA MET A 46 1.28 -15.78 1.17
C MET A 46 1.41 -15.35 2.62
N TYR A 47 2.25 -16.04 3.40
CA TYR A 47 2.44 -15.77 4.83
C TYR A 47 3.84 -15.25 5.12
N ARG A 48 3.90 -14.20 5.91
CA ARG A 48 5.12 -13.67 6.51
C ARG A 48 5.04 -13.70 8.03
N GLU A 49 6.18 -13.89 8.65
CA GLU A 49 6.31 -13.87 10.10
C GLU A 49 7.37 -12.85 10.52
N ASP A 50 6.90 -11.83 11.22
CA ASP A 50 7.70 -10.80 11.86
C ASP A 50 7.02 -10.44 13.20
N HIS A 51 7.27 -9.24 13.76
CA HIS A 51 6.55 -8.76 14.95
C HIS A 51 5.03 -8.57 14.72
N THR A 52 4.57 -8.56 13.46
CA THR A 52 3.15 -8.51 13.06
C THR A 52 2.83 -9.58 12.01
N PRO A 53 2.83 -10.89 12.41
CA PRO A 53 2.63 -11.99 11.47
C PRO A 53 1.30 -11.84 10.72
N ILE A 54 1.34 -12.00 9.38
CA ILE A 54 0.15 -11.77 8.55
C ILE A 54 0.20 -12.58 7.26
N ALA A 55 -0.96 -13.03 6.81
CA ALA A 55 -1.17 -13.64 5.51
C ALA A 55 -1.92 -12.73 4.56
N PHE A 56 -1.64 -12.87 3.26
CA PHE A 56 -2.42 -12.31 2.15
C PHE A 56 -2.99 -13.45 1.33
N SER A 57 -4.31 -13.59 1.34
CA SER A 57 -5.03 -14.72 0.77
C SER A 57 -5.93 -14.23 -0.35
N VAL A 58 -5.66 -14.67 -1.58
CA VAL A 58 -6.35 -14.25 -2.80
C VAL A 58 -7.00 -15.44 -3.50
N GLY A 59 -8.18 -15.19 -4.10
CA GLY A 59 -9.02 -16.21 -4.72
C GLY A 59 -10.32 -16.46 -3.96
N THR A 60 -11.14 -17.34 -4.47
CA THR A 60 -12.47 -17.62 -3.92
C THR A 60 -12.44 -18.54 -2.70
N ASN A 61 -11.45 -19.43 -2.63
CA ASN A 61 -11.28 -20.39 -1.54
C ASN A 61 -9.79 -20.64 -1.26
N PRO A 62 -9.05 -19.58 -0.87
CA PRO A 62 -7.61 -19.70 -0.65
C PRO A 62 -7.31 -20.58 0.55
N PRO A 63 -6.22 -21.37 0.50
CA PRO A 63 -5.84 -22.24 1.62
C PRO A 63 -5.28 -21.37 2.76
N VAL A 64 -5.81 -21.55 3.98
CA VAL A 64 -5.35 -20.83 5.18
C VAL A 64 -5.08 -21.81 6.32
N LYS A 65 -4.20 -21.44 7.25
CA LYS A 65 -3.93 -22.19 8.47
C LYS A 65 -4.63 -21.55 9.66
N ASP A 66 -5.14 -22.37 10.57
CA ASP A 66 -5.77 -21.87 11.80
C ASP A 66 -4.77 -21.17 12.73
N SER A 67 -3.48 -21.50 12.62
CA SER A 67 -2.40 -20.87 13.38
C SER A 67 -2.06 -19.43 12.94
N TRP A 68 -2.54 -18.97 11.79
CA TRP A 68 -2.26 -17.61 11.32
C TRP A 68 -3.12 -16.59 12.06
N PRO A 69 -2.50 -15.65 12.81
CA PRO A 69 -3.25 -14.74 13.68
C PRO A 69 -3.96 -13.62 12.91
N ARG A 70 -3.40 -13.22 11.76
CA ARG A 70 -3.91 -12.13 10.93
C ARG A 70 -3.92 -12.53 9.47
N ILE A 71 -5.02 -12.24 8.79
CA ILE A 71 -5.19 -12.60 7.39
C ILE A 71 -5.90 -11.47 6.65
N ASN A 72 -5.35 -11.06 5.51
CA ASN A 72 -6.04 -10.25 4.53
C ASN A 72 -6.66 -11.18 3.49
N PHE A 73 -7.95 -11.39 3.56
CA PHE A 73 -8.69 -12.14 2.54
C PHE A 73 -9.09 -11.23 1.38
N GLU A 74 -8.92 -11.70 0.16
CA GLU A 74 -9.58 -11.05 -0.98
C GLU A 74 -11.09 -10.99 -0.71
N ARG A 75 -11.67 -9.81 -0.91
CA ARG A 75 -13.08 -9.58 -0.59
C ARG A 75 -13.99 -10.48 -1.42
N GLY A 76 -14.87 -11.20 -0.75
CA GLY A 76 -15.74 -12.21 -1.35
C GLY A 76 -15.18 -13.64 -1.29
N ALA A 77 -13.99 -13.86 -0.72
CA ALA A 77 -13.52 -15.21 -0.44
C ALA A 77 -14.44 -15.96 0.54
N ASN A 78 -14.57 -17.25 0.35
CA ASN A 78 -15.37 -18.13 1.22
C ASN A 78 -14.74 -18.24 2.61
N GLY A 79 -15.53 -18.53 3.62
CA GLY A 79 -15.08 -18.84 4.98
C GLY A 79 -14.75 -17.63 5.86
N ILE A 80 -14.69 -16.39 5.31
CA ILE A 80 -14.34 -15.18 6.10
C ILE A 80 -15.32 -14.98 7.28
N ASN A 81 -16.60 -15.28 7.06
CA ASN A 81 -17.64 -15.07 8.07
C ASN A 81 -17.65 -16.13 9.17
N GLU A 82 -17.00 -17.27 8.93
CA GLU A 82 -16.88 -18.39 9.88
C GLU A 82 -15.76 -18.15 10.89
N ILE A 83 -14.85 -17.20 10.60
CA ILE A 83 -13.72 -16.89 11.48
C ILE A 83 -14.19 -15.99 12.62
N ARG A 84 -14.00 -16.48 13.85
CA ARG A 84 -14.18 -15.65 15.05
C ARG A 84 -13.07 -14.60 15.08
N ALA A 85 -13.45 -13.35 14.85
CA ALA A 85 -12.51 -12.26 14.74
C ALA A 85 -12.57 -11.32 15.95
N LYS A 86 -11.41 -10.89 16.41
CA LYS A 86 -11.23 -9.77 17.35
C LYS A 86 -11.41 -8.44 16.62
N GLU A 87 -10.90 -8.36 15.39
CA GLU A 87 -10.98 -7.17 14.55
C GLU A 87 -11.24 -7.55 13.10
N LYS A 88 -12.06 -6.76 12.41
CA LYS A 88 -12.24 -6.81 10.95
C LYS A 88 -12.23 -5.39 10.39
N SER A 89 -11.55 -5.20 9.26
CA SER A 89 -11.58 -3.94 8.52
C SER A 89 -11.39 -4.19 7.02
N ASP A 90 -11.97 -3.30 6.23
CA ASP A 90 -11.90 -3.38 4.77
C ASP A 90 -10.94 -2.34 4.22
N TRP A 91 -10.04 -2.76 3.36
CA TRP A 91 -9.11 -1.90 2.66
C TRP A 91 -8.83 -2.41 1.24
N GLN A 92 -8.16 -1.61 0.45
CA GLN A 92 -7.77 -1.99 -0.89
C GLN A 92 -6.42 -1.43 -1.26
N THR A 93 -5.75 -2.10 -2.20
CA THR A 93 -4.43 -1.71 -2.65
C THR A 93 -4.43 -1.40 -4.13
N TYR A 94 -3.60 -0.44 -4.50
CA TYR A 94 -3.38 0.05 -5.86
C TYR A 94 -1.91 0.01 -6.20
N PHE A 95 -1.62 -0.06 -7.49
CA PHE A 95 -0.27 0.14 -8.02
C PHE A 95 -0.29 1.08 -9.23
N LEU A 96 0.86 1.64 -9.52
CA LEU A 96 1.09 2.48 -10.68
C LEU A 96 2.46 2.15 -11.28
N HIS A 97 2.48 1.83 -12.58
CA HIS A 97 3.72 1.86 -13.35
C HIS A 97 4.03 3.31 -13.72
N LEU A 98 5.28 3.70 -13.55
CA LEU A 98 5.75 5.05 -13.83
C LEU A 98 6.33 5.10 -15.23
N ASP A 99 5.71 5.89 -16.09
CA ASP A 99 6.20 6.17 -17.44
C ASP A 99 7.06 7.43 -17.46
N ASP A 100 8.15 7.43 -18.20
CA ASP A 100 9.14 8.51 -18.24
C ASP A 100 8.63 9.83 -18.90
N GLU A 101 7.35 9.87 -19.33
CA GLU A 101 6.78 11.03 -20.03
C GLU A 101 6.33 12.19 -19.11
N VAL A 102 6.36 12.02 -17.81
CA VAL A 102 5.99 13.09 -16.87
C VAL A 102 7.16 14.08 -16.76
N GLY A 103 6.92 15.33 -17.09
CA GLY A 103 7.94 16.39 -17.06
C GLY A 103 8.69 16.48 -15.72
N LYS A 104 10.02 16.49 -15.79
CA LYS A 104 10.92 16.44 -14.62
C LYS A 104 11.06 17.76 -13.87
N GLU A 105 10.49 18.85 -14.36
CA GLU A 105 10.63 20.16 -13.73
C GLU A 105 9.79 20.28 -12.46
N SER A 106 10.46 20.59 -11.35
CA SER A 106 9.84 20.83 -10.05
C SER A 106 9.62 22.33 -9.83
N THR A 107 8.40 22.69 -9.50
CA THR A 107 8.06 24.00 -8.92
C THR A 107 7.71 23.91 -7.44
N THR A 108 7.99 22.77 -6.80
CA THR A 108 7.57 22.52 -5.41
C THR A 108 8.54 23.16 -4.42
N MET A 109 7.98 23.86 -3.44
CA MET A 109 8.72 24.32 -2.27
C MET A 109 9.11 23.12 -1.40
N GLU A 110 10.36 23.10 -0.95
CA GLU A 110 10.78 22.16 0.07
C GLU A 110 10.32 22.65 1.45
N PHE A 111 9.76 21.74 2.23
CA PHE A 111 9.36 22.01 3.60
C PHE A 111 10.23 21.19 4.57
N THR A 112 10.52 21.75 5.72
CA THR A 112 11.27 21.04 6.76
C THR A 112 10.44 19.94 7.40
N ASP A 113 11.11 18.93 7.95
CA ASP A 113 10.47 17.82 8.69
C ASP A 113 9.55 18.34 9.80
N GLY A 114 9.92 19.39 10.49
CA GLY A 114 9.08 20.01 11.53
C GLY A 114 7.76 20.58 11.02
N VAL A 115 7.76 21.17 9.82
CA VAL A 115 6.54 21.66 9.16
C VAL A 115 5.66 20.52 8.71
N ILE A 116 6.26 19.46 8.13
CA ILE A 116 5.53 18.27 7.68
C ILE A 116 4.92 17.52 8.88
N ASP A 117 5.66 17.37 9.97
CA ASP A 117 5.21 16.73 11.21
C ASP A 117 3.99 17.47 11.81
N ALA A 118 4.09 18.79 11.95
CA ALA A 118 3.00 19.63 12.45
C ALA A 118 1.75 19.53 11.53
N PHE A 119 1.96 19.55 10.23
CA PHE A 119 0.88 19.41 9.25
C PHE A 119 0.16 18.05 9.37
N LEU A 120 0.91 16.95 9.46
CA LEU A 120 0.33 15.60 9.61
C LEU A 120 -0.43 15.47 10.94
N LYS A 121 0.14 15.95 12.05
CA LYS A 121 -0.54 15.92 13.35
C LYS A 121 -1.87 16.66 13.34
N LEU A 122 -1.97 17.74 12.57
CA LEU A 122 -3.20 18.55 12.49
C LEU A 122 -4.22 17.96 11.50
N HIS A 123 -3.81 17.57 10.29
CA HIS A 123 -4.72 17.25 9.19
C HIS A 123 -4.88 15.74 8.93
N ALA A 124 -3.97 14.91 9.44
CA ALA A 124 -3.96 13.45 9.28
C ALA A 124 -3.29 12.74 10.48
N PRO A 125 -3.80 12.90 11.73
CA PRO A 125 -3.15 12.38 12.94
C PRO A 125 -3.03 10.85 13.00
N LYS A 126 -3.79 10.14 12.15
CA LYS A 126 -3.72 8.67 12.00
C LYS A 126 -2.79 8.22 10.87
N SER A 127 -1.92 9.09 10.36
CA SER A 127 -0.91 8.74 9.37
C SER A 127 -0.02 7.61 9.87
N SER A 128 0.32 6.68 8.98
CA SER A 128 1.16 5.51 9.32
C SER A 128 2.64 5.87 9.45
N ILE A 129 3.09 6.94 8.80
CA ILE A 129 4.50 7.37 8.74
C ILE A 129 4.57 8.87 9.05
N PHE A 130 5.55 9.25 9.87
CA PHE A 130 5.88 10.63 10.21
C PHE A 130 7.36 10.90 9.92
N PRO A 131 7.79 12.19 9.79
CA PRO A 131 9.20 12.55 9.65
C PRO A 131 10.10 11.86 10.69
N GLY A 132 11.29 11.46 10.26
CA GLY A 132 12.23 10.66 11.06
C GLY A 132 12.08 9.15 10.92
N ASN A 133 11.04 8.65 10.25
CA ASN A 133 10.96 7.22 9.92
C ASN A 133 12.02 6.86 8.87
N LYS A 134 12.78 5.79 9.12
CA LYS A 134 13.93 5.36 8.30
C LYS A 134 13.55 4.82 6.92
N GLU A 135 12.30 4.44 6.73
CA GLU A 135 11.79 3.93 5.46
C GLU A 135 11.52 5.05 4.44
N ILE A 136 11.46 6.32 4.88
CA ILE A 136 11.16 7.45 4.01
C ILE A 136 12.30 7.66 3.02
N VAL A 137 11.97 7.57 1.73
CA VAL A 137 12.85 7.93 0.62
C VAL A 137 12.76 9.43 0.38
N LYS A 138 11.54 9.96 0.24
CA LYS A 138 11.28 11.37 -0.03
C LYS A 138 9.86 11.76 0.39
N TRP A 139 9.69 13.03 0.76
CA TRP A 139 8.40 13.65 0.87
C TRP A 139 8.02 14.35 -0.44
N ALA A 140 6.80 14.12 -0.92
CA ALA A 140 6.17 14.94 -1.93
C ALA A 140 5.27 15.97 -1.23
N CYS A 141 5.45 17.24 -1.56
CA CYS A 141 4.71 18.33 -0.94
C CYS A 141 4.11 19.24 -2.00
N VAL A 142 2.95 19.81 -1.72
CA VAL A 142 2.35 20.87 -2.52
C VAL A 142 2.00 22.06 -1.64
N SER A 143 2.11 23.26 -2.20
CA SER A 143 1.77 24.51 -1.53
C SER A 143 0.52 25.16 -2.13
N HIS A 144 -0.13 25.99 -1.31
CA HIS A 144 -1.18 26.93 -1.69
C HIS A 144 -0.89 28.23 -0.94
N GLU A 145 -0.84 29.36 -1.66
CA GLU A 145 -0.50 30.67 -1.08
C GLU A 145 0.80 30.65 -0.23
N ASN A 146 1.84 29.95 -0.73
CA ASN A 146 3.13 29.77 -0.07
C ASN A 146 3.10 28.99 1.27
N GLN A 147 1.98 28.38 1.61
CA GLN A 147 1.86 27.50 2.77
C GLN A 147 1.70 26.04 2.33
N ILE A 148 2.10 25.12 3.19
CA ILE A 148 1.94 23.69 2.94
C ILE A 148 0.45 23.33 2.82
N ALA A 149 0.06 22.71 1.72
CA ALA A 149 -1.33 22.37 1.43
C ALA A 149 -1.58 20.87 1.34
N GLY A 150 -0.53 20.09 1.08
CA GLY A 150 -0.60 18.64 1.07
C GLY A 150 0.77 18.00 1.11
N VAL A 151 0.82 16.79 1.69
CA VAL A 151 2.04 15.98 1.81
C VAL A 151 1.74 14.51 1.54
N ALA A 152 2.74 13.79 1.04
CA ALA A 152 2.74 12.33 0.95
C ALA A 152 4.17 11.82 1.11
N ALA A 153 4.35 10.70 1.80
CA ALA A 153 5.62 10.02 1.89
C ALA A 153 5.77 8.99 0.76
N ILE A 154 6.92 8.93 0.12
CA ILE A 154 7.39 7.78 -0.65
C ILE A 154 8.31 7.02 0.28
N SER A 155 7.94 5.79 0.61
CA SER A 155 8.67 4.93 1.54
C SER A 155 9.17 3.69 0.83
N ARG A 156 10.37 3.26 1.18
CA ARG A 156 10.90 1.96 0.76
C ARG A 156 10.68 0.97 1.90
N TRP A 157 9.84 -0.01 1.66
CA TRP A 157 9.55 -1.04 2.64
C TRP A 157 10.65 -2.10 2.72
N GLU A 158 10.64 -2.91 3.77
CA GLU A 158 11.60 -4.01 3.96
C GLU A 158 11.62 -4.98 2.77
N SER A 159 10.52 -5.10 2.04
CA SER A 159 10.45 -5.86 0.79
C SER A 159 11.30 -5.29 -0.35
N GLY A 160 11.74 -4.03 -0.24
CA GLY A 160 12.47 -3.30 -1.27
C GLY A 160 11.57 -2.49 -2.21
N GLU A 161 10.26 -2.72 -2.18
CA GLU A 161 9.29 -2.01 -3.01
C GLU A 161 8.90 -0.65 -2.41
N HIS A 162 8.41 0.25 -3.28
CA HIS A 162 8.07 1.62 -2.89
C HIS A 162 6.57 1.80 -2.70
N VAL A 163 6.21 2.34 -1.54
CA VAL A 163 4.81 2.54 -1.15
C VAL A 163 4.57 4.01 -0.83
N VAL A 164 3.46 4.54 -1.33
CA VAL A 164 2.99 5.88 -0.96
C VAL A 164 2.18 5.78 0.32
N ALA A 165 2.60 6.52 1.33
CA ALA A 165 2.00 6.55 2.65
C ALA A 165 1.72 7.98 3.10
N SER A 166 0.94 8.14 4.17
CA SER A 166 0.67 9.43 4.82
C SER A 166 0.19 10.52 3.87
N VAL A 167 -0.67 10.17 2.90
CA VAL A 167 -1.27 11.13 1.96
C VAL A 167 -2.24 12.02 2.73
N ALA A 168 -1.91 13.29 2.86
CA ALA A 168 -2.70 14.26 3.61
C ALA A 168 -2.89 15.56 2.83
N VAL A 169 -4.09 16.14 2.93
CA VAL A 169 -4.46 17.45 2.36
C VAL A 169 -5.03 18.30 3.48
N HIS A 170 -4.62 19.57 3.50
CA HIS A 170 -5.17 20.59 4.44
C HIS A 170 -6.69 20.50 4.47
N SER A 171 -7.28 20.43 5.66
CA SER A 171 -8.74 20.21 5.84
C SER A 171 -9.60 21.19 5.04
N ASP A 172 -9.24 22.46 5.08
CA ASP A 172 -10.03 23.55 4.48
C ASP A 172 -9.80 23.69 2.96
N LEU A 173 -8.77 23.01 2.43
CA LEU A 173 -8.46 23.00 1.00
C LEU A 173 -8.92 21.70 0.29
N ARG A 174 -9.65 20.85 0.99
CA ARG A 174 -10.26 19.65 0.37
C ARG A 174 -11.31 20.08 -0.67
N GLY A 175 -11.44 19.28 -1.71
CA GLY A 175 -12.34 19.58 -2.83
C GLY A 175 -11.77 20.60 -3.86
N LEU A 176 -10.66 21.29 -3.56
CA LEU A 176 -10.02 22.25 -4.45
C LEU A 176 -8.95 21.67 -5.39
N GLY A 177 -8.92 20.36 -5.56
CA GLY A 177 -7.97 19.68 -6.47
C GLY A 177 -6.55 19.50 -5.90
N ILE A 178 -6.29 19.89 -4.64
CA ILE A 178 -4.98 19.77 -4.00
C ILE A 178 -4.50 18.31 -3.97
N GLY A 179 -5.40 17.35 -3.69
CA GLY A 179 -5.05 15.91 -3.71
C GLY A 179 -4.55 15.44 -5.08
N ALA A 180 -5.16 15.92 -6.17
CA ALA A 180 -4.71 15.57 -7.52
C ALA A 180 -3.34 16.20 -7.84
N LYS A 181 -3.10 17.44 -7.41
CA LYS A 181 -1.77 18.08 -7.53
C LYS A 181 -0.72 17.30 -6.74
N LEU A 182 -1.05 16.89 -5.51
CA LEU A 182 -0.17 16.12 -4.64
C LEU A 182 0.20 14.78 -5.26
N MET A 183 -0.76 14.01 -5.77
CA MET A 183 -0.47 12.70 -6.37
C MET A 183 0.32 12.81 -7.68
N LYS A 184 0.15 13.86 -8.46
CA LYS A 184 1.03 14.17 -9.60
C LYS A 184 2.45 14.49 -9.14
N GLU A 185 2.59 15.23 -8.04
CA GLU A 185 3.88 15.53 -7.43
C GLU A 185 4.57 14.26 -6.89
N VAL A 186 3.81 13.32 -6.28
CA VAL A 186 4.30 12.00 -5.89
C VAL A 186 4.94 11.27 -7.08
N VAL A 187 4.24 11.22 -8.21
CA VAL A 187 4.74 10.59 -9.44
C VAL A 187 6.03 11.26 -9.92
N ARG A 188 6.05 12.60 -9.95
CA ARG A 188 7.24 13.36 -10.37
C ARG A 188 8.44 13.11 -9.45
N VAL A 189 8.23 13.14 -8.14
CA VAL A 189 9.29 12.84 -7.14
C VAL A 189 9.79 11.42 -7.33
N ALA A 190 8.91 10.45 -7.50
CA ALA A 190 9.27 9.05 -7.70
C ALA A 190 10.11 8.84 -8.97
N LEU A 191 9.74 9.50 -10.08
CA LEU A 191 10.52 9.46 -11.33
C LEU A 191 11.91 10.08 -11.18
N ASN A 192 12.03 11.18 -10.44
CA ASN A 192 13.33 11.80 -10.15
C ASN A 192 14.24 10.91 -9.28
N GLU A 193 13.65 10.10 -8.40
CA GLU A 193 14.35 9.07 -7.62
C GLU A 193 14.63 7.78 -8.45
N GLY A 194 14.26 7.75 -9.73
CA GLY A 194 14.49 6.62 -10.64
C GLY A 194 13.57 5.42 -10.39
N LEU A 195 12.45 5.62 -9.69
CA LEU A 195 11.51 4.54 -9.40
C LEU A 195 10.72 4.16 -10.65
N LYS A 196 10.29 2.91 -10.73
CA LYS A 196 9.52 2.36 -11.85
C LYS A 196 8.09 2.00 -11.47
N THR A 197 7.83 1.77 -10.19
CA THR A 197 6.52 1.39 -9.67
C THR A 197 6.27 2.04 -8.33
N LEU A 198 5.02 2.32 -8.05
CA LEU A 198 4.53 2.72 -6.74
C LEU A 198 3.32 1.86 -6.37
N CYS A 199 3.21 1.52 -5.09
CA CYS A 199 2.03 0.90 -4.51
C CYS A 199 1.43 1.81 -3.44
N LEU A 200 0.16 1.61 -3.11
CA LEU A 200 -0.48 2.22 -1.94
C LEU A 200 -1.60 1.33 -1.39
N GLY A 201 -1.90 1.54 -0.11
CA GLY A 201 -3.08 0.98 0.54
C GLY A 201 -4.03 2.08 0.98
N VAL A 202 -5.34 1.81 0.94
CA VAL A 202 -6.38 2.76 1.36
C VAL A 202 -7.54 2.02 2.02
N ASN A 203 -8.05 2.57 3.13
CA ASN A 203 -9.26 2.06 3.76
C ASN A 203 -10.46 2.20 2.82
N SER A 204 -11.33 1.20 2.80
CA SER A 204 -12.45 1.16 1.84
C SER A 204 -13.55 2.19 2.10
N ASP A 205 -13.58 2.80 3.26
CA ASP A 205 -14.47 3.91 3.61
C ASP A 205 -13.96 5.27 3.10
N ASN A 206 -12.69 5.37 2.70
CA ASN A 206 -12.12 6.59 2.14
C ASN A 206 -12.45 6.73 0.65
N LEU A 207 -13.75 6.92 0.36
CA LEU A 207 -14.27 6.99 -1.01
C LEU A 207 -13.65 8.13 -1.83
N SER A 208 -13.28 9.24 -1.18
CA SER A 208 -12.66 10.38 -1.86
C SER A 208 -11.25 10.07 -2.35
N ALA A 209 -10.45 9.37 -1.56
CA ALA A 209 -9.11 8.93 -1.98
C ALA A 209 -9.20 7.85 -3.07
N ILE A 210 -10.12 6.90 -2.95
CA ILE A 210 -10.37 5.87 -3.97
C ILE A 210 -10.69 6.51 -5.32
N ALA A 211 -11.69 7.41 -5.35
CA ALA A 211 -12.07 8.11 -6.59
C ALA A 211 -10.91 8.94 -7.18
N LEU A 212 -10.05 9.52 -6.32
CA LEU A 212 -8.87 10.24 -6.75
C LEU A 212 -7.86 9.31 -7.43
N TYR A 213 -7.53 8.16 -6.82
CA TYR A 213 -6.57 7.20 -7.36
C TYR A 213 -7.04 6.63 -8.69
N GLU A 214 -8.31 6.23 -8.79
CA GLU A 214 -8.90 5.72 -10.03
C GLU A 214 -8.89 6.78 -11.15
N LYS A 215 -9.22 8.04 -10.84
CA LYS A 215 -9.14 9.17 -11.79
C LYS A 215 -7.72 9.44 -12.28
N LEU A 216 -6.71 9.13 -11.48
CA LEU A 216 -5.29 9.29 -11.82
C LEU A 216 -4.66 8.00 -12.38
N ASN A 217 -5.49 7.07 -12.86
CA ASN A 217 -5.09 5.81 -13.50
C ASN A 217 -4.27 4.85 -12.61
N TRP A 218 -4.36 4.99 -11.28
CA TRP A 218 -3.85 3.97 -10.39
C TRP A 218 -4.66 2.68 -10.58
N GLN A 219 -3.97 1.57 -10.83
CA GLN A 219 -4.61 0.30 -11.11
C GLN A 219 -5.00 -0.40 -9.82
N PRO A 220 -6.27 -0.83 -9.64
CA PRO A 220 -6.66 -1.59 -8.47
C PRO A 220 -5.96 -2.95 -8.47
N LEU A 221 -5.29 -3.27 -7.36
CA LEU A 221 -4.63 -4.56 -7.21
C LEU A 221 -5.57 -5.58 -6.57
N TYR A 222 -5.90 -5.38 -5.29
CA TYR A 222 -6.86 -6.22 -4.56
C TYR A 222 -7.71 -5.40 -3.60
N LYS A 223 -8.92 -5.91 -3.32
CA LYS A 223 -9.78 -5.46 -2.22
C LYS A 223 -9.74 -6.52 -1.14
N PHE A 224 -9.38 -6.15 0.08
CA PHE A 224 -9.22 -7.06 1.19
C PHE A 224 -10.23 -6.82 2.31
N THR A 225 -10.60 -7.89 2.98
CA THR A 225 -11.10 -7.89 4.35
C THR A 225 -9.99 -8.39 5.25
N TYR A 226 -9.45 -7.52 6.08
CA TYR A 226 -8.51 -7.86 7.15
C TYR A 226 -9.27 -8.54 8.29
N VAL A 227 -8.70 -9.60 8.81
CA VAL A 227 -9.22 -10.36 9.95
C VAL A 227 -8.10 -10.59 10.95
N GLU A 228 -8.24 -10.10 12.17
CA GLU A 228 -7.45 -10.56 13.32
C GLU A 228 -8.28 -11.58 14.08
N ARG A 229 -7.74 -12.79 14.26
CA ARG A 229 -8.42 -13.88 14.99
C ARG A 229 -8.53 -13.54 16.48
N ALA A 230 -9.62 -14.00 17.11
CA ALA A 230 -9.87 -13.83 18.55
C ALA A 230 -9.00 -14.75 19.39
#